data_454256f1feb4df6ee2bd30d528f760ba
#
_entry.id   454256f1feb4df6ee2bd30d528f760ba
#
_cell.length_a   1.000
_cell.length_b   1.000
_cell.length_c   1.000
_cell.angle_alpha   90.00
_cell.angle_beta   90.00
_cell.angle_gamma   90.00
#
_symmetry.space_group_name_H-M   'P 1'
#
loop_
_entity.id
_entity.type
_entity.pdbx_description
1 polymer ?
#
loop_
_entity_poly.entity_id
_entity_poly.type
_entity_poly.pdbx_seq_one_letter_code
_entity_poly.pdbx_strand_id
1 'polypeptide(L)'
;MRFPKYYIGPMSKNVVDCIINHKHSIGFIPSRRQIDFSGGYVNDWNTESFTKYVKDKNPSVLICRDHGGERQGQVEDDGMESFYNDAQHFDLIHIDPFRVATDIISAAAITDTMIKHIWSKNQNIMYEVGTE
;
A
#
# COMPACT_ATOMS: atom_id res chain seq x y z
N MET A 1 10.04 15.23 -6.53
CA MET A 1 9.43 14.64 -5.33
C MET A 1 10.53 14.21 -4.38
N ARG A 2 10.44 14.56 -3.10
CA ARG A 2 11.42 14.13 -2.10
C ARG A 2 10.78 13.01 -1.27
N PHE A 3 11.36 11.83 -1.32
CA PHE A 3 10.92 10.71 -0.50
C PHE A 3 11.19 10.95 0.99
N PRO A 4 10.28 10.56 1.87
CA PRO A 4 10.55 10.54 3.30
C PRO A 4 11.63 9.49 3.61
N LYS A 5 12.37 9.72 4.70
CA LYS A 5 13.36 8.73 5.17
C LYS A 5 12.72 7.52 5.84
N TYR A 6 11.50 7.70 6.32
CA TYR A 6 10.79 6.68 7.10
C TYR A 6 9.34 6.60 6.66
N TYR A 7 8.80 5.39 6.66
CA TYR A 7 7.40 5.09 6.54
C TYR A 7 6.95 4.39 7.81
N ILE A 8 5.73 4.70 8.27
CA ILE A 8 5.18 4.14 9.51
C ILE A 8 3.83 3.50 9.20
N GLY A 9 3.60 2.31 9.77
CA GLY A 9 2.28 1.68 9.73
C GLY A 9 1.25 2.52 10.48
N PRO A 10 0.08 2.77 9.92
CA PRO A 10 -0.98 3.55 10.57
C PRO A 10 -1.69 2.71 11.63
N MET A 11 -1.08 2.55 12.80
CA MET A 11 -1.55 1.65 13.85
C MET A 11 -2.91 2.07 14.47
N SER A 12 -3.22 3.36 14.44
CA SER A 12 -4.47 3.93 14.93
C SER A 12 -4.68 5.33 14.36
N LYS A 13 -5.91 5.85 14.45
CA LYS A 13 -6.20 7.23 14.04
C LYS A 13 -5.32 8.25 14.77
N ASN A 14 -5.03 8.04 16.06
CA ASN A 14 -4.17 8.94 16.83
C ASN A 14 -2.72 8.96 16.30
N VAL A 15 -2.19 7.80 15.91
CA VAL A 15 -0.87 7.70 15.27
C VAL A 15 -0.89 8.42 13.92
N VAL A 16 -1.94 8.24 13.13
CA VAL A 16 -2.10 8.94 11.84
C VAL A 16 -2.11 10.45 12.04
N ASP A 17 -2.88 10.98 12.98
CA ASP A 17 -2.95 12.41 13.28
C ASP A 17 -1.58 12.95 13.74
N CYS A 18 -0.86 12.20 14.56
CA CYS A 18 0.48 12.56 15.01
C CYS A 18 1.47 12.68 13.85
N ILE A 19 1.47 11.71 12.94
CA ILE A 19 2.37 11.66 11.77
C ILE A 19 2.07 12.78 10.78
N ILE A 20 0.79 13.02 10.48
CA ILE A 20 0.37 14.10 9.57
C ILE A 20 0.88 15.47 10.06
N ASN A 21 0.87 15.69 11.36
CA ASN A 21 1.26 16.94 11.99
C ASN A 21 2.76 17.01 12.37
N HIS A 22 3.53 15.95 12.06
CA HIS A 22 4.95 15.91 12.44
C HIS A 22 5.78 16.86 11.57
N LYS A 23 6.77 17.53 12.18
CA LYS A 23 7.64 18.51 11.49
C LYS A 23 8.55 17.90 10.41
N HIS A 24 8.85 16.61 10.49
CA HIS A 24 9.64 15.89 9.50
C HIS A 24 8.71 15.14 8.53
N SER A 25 9.14 15.00 7.28
CA SER A 25 8.42 14.19 6.30
C SER A 25 8.51 12.72 6.69
N ILE A 26 7.36 12.14 7.01
CA ILE A 26 7.19 10.72 7.30
C ILE A 26 6.03 10.23 6.42
N GLY A 27 6.21 9.10 5.75
CA GLY A 27 5.16 8.46 4.96
C GLY A 27 4.40 7.41 5.75
N PHE A 28 3.29 6.94 5.21
CA PHE A 28 2.55 5.78 5.72
C PHE A 28 2.84 4.54 4.89
N ILE A 29 2.84 3.40 5.56
CA ILE A 29 3.00 2.09 4.94
C ILE A 29 1.97 1.08 5.50
N PRO A 30 0.67 1.25 5.17
CA PRO A 30 -0.36 0.34 5.64
C PRO A 30 -0.28 -1.02 4.96
N SER A 31 -0.36 -2.08 5.78
CA SER A 31 -0.65 -3.43 5.29
C SER A 31 -2.11 -3.55 4.87
N ARG A 32 -2.44 -4.59 4.10
CA ARG A 32 -3.81 -4.90 3.71
C ARG A 32 -4.73 -5.21 4.91
N ARG A 33 -4.17 -5.65 6.04
CA ARG A 33 -4.93 -5.86 7.27
C ARG A 33 -5.28 -4.55 7.96
N GLN A 34 -4.39 -3.57 7.86
CA GLN A 34 -4.61 -2.24 8.45
C GLN A 34 -5.60 -1.42 7.63
N ILE A 35 -5.38 -1.31 6.33
CA ILE A 35 -6.19 -0.53 5.37
C ILE A 35 -6.26 -1.33 4.07
N ASP A 36 -7.45 -1.65 3.59
CA ASP A 36 -7.63 -2.30 2.30
C ASP A 36 -8.89 -1.76 1.59
N PHE A 37 -9.12 -2.16 0.36
CA PHE A 37 -10.29 -1.69 -0.42
C PHE A 37 -11.63 -1.98 0.29
N SER A 38 -11.72 -3.09 1.00
CA SER A 38 -12.91 -3.50 1.75
C SER A 38 -12.94 -3.02 3.21
N GLY A 39 -11.96 -2.21 3.62
CA GLY A 39 -11.76 -1.79 5.00
C GLY A 39 -10.66 -2.57 5.70
N GLY A 40 -10.24 -2.08 6.87
CA GLY A 40 -9.23 -2.70 7.71
C GLY A 40 -9.50 -2.43 9.18
N TYR A 41 -8.61 -2.90 10.08
CA TYR A 41 -8.82 -2.70 11.51
C TYR A 41 -8.51 -1.28 11.98
N VAL A 42 -7.83 -0.47 11.16
CA VAL A 42 -7.50 0.91 11.54
C VAL A 42 -8.67 1.83 11.22
N ASN A 43 -9.39 2.24 12.23
CA ASN A 43 -10.49 3.21 12.17
C ASN A 43 -11.56 2.89 11.10
N ASP A 44 -11.75 1.63 10.77
CA ASP A 44 -12.65 1.16 9.69
C ASP A 44 -12.41 1.83 8.32
N TRP A 45 -11.23 2.43 8.12
CA TRP A 45 -10.88 3.05 6.85
C TRP A 45 -10.64 2.01 5.76
N ASN A 46 -11.21 2.27 4.60
CA ASN A 46 -10.77 1.64 3.36
C ASN A 46 -9.66 2.47 2.70
N THR A 47 -9.08 1.97 1.60
CA THR A 47 -7.99 2.61 0.87
C THR A 47 -8.33 4.06 0.47
N GLU A 48 -9.50 4.29 -0.08
CA GLU A 48 -9.95 5.62 -0.50
C GLU A 48 -10.14 6.58 0.68
N SER A 49 -10.90 6.17 1.69
CA SER A 49 -11.21 7.02 2.85
C SER A 49 -9.98 7.37 3.69
N PHE A 50 -9.04 6.43 3.84
CA PHE A 50 -7.76 6.69 4.48
C PHE A 50 -6.94 7.71 3.69
N THR A 51 -6.79 7.48 2.38
CA THR A 51 -6.05 8.40 1.51
C THR A 51 -6.63 9.79 1.54
N LYS A 52 -7.96 9.90 1.42
CA LYS A 52 -8.65 11.18 1.50
C LYS A 52 -8.38 11.88 2.83
N TYR A 53 -8.51 11.17 3.95
CA TYR A 53 -8.24 11.72 5.28
C TYR A 53 -6.83 12.29 5.41
N VAL A 54 -5.82 11.54 4.94
CA VAL A 54 -4.42 11.97 4.99
C VAL A 54 -4.16 13.14 4.06
N LYS A 55 -4.56 13.03 2.79
CA LYS A 55 -4.23 14.03 1.75
C LYS A 55 -4.99 15.36 1.94
N ASP A 56 -6.21 15.33 2.48
CA ASP A 56 -6.95 16.55 2.82
C ASP A 56 -6.22 17.38 3.91
N LYS A 57 -5.52 16.71 4.82
CA LYS A 57 -4.77 17.37 5.90
C LYS A 57 -3.34 17.72 5.49
N ASN A 58 -2.67 16.85 4.75
CA ASN A 58 -1.32 17.05 4.28
C ASN A 58 -1.08 16.31 2.95
N PRO A 59 -1.26 16.98 1.81
CA PRO A 59 -1.14 16.35 0.49
C PRO A 59 0.28 15.89 0.16
N SER A 60 1.30 16.33 0.91
CA SER A 60 2.69 15.95 0.67
C SER A 60 3.08 14.61 1.32
N VAL A 61 2.26 14.07 2.20
CA VAL A 61 2.51 12.77 2.84
C VAL A 61 2.35 11.66 1.79
N LEU A 62 3.39 10.85 1.60
CA LEU A 62 3.35 9.70 0.70
C LEU A 62 2.79 8.47 1.42
N ILE A 63 2.02 7.69 0.66
CA ILE A 63 1.40 6.45 1.13
C ILE A 63 1.89 5.30 0.26
N CYS A 64 2.48 4.29 0.89
CA CYS A 64 2.97 3.07 0.27
C CYS A 64 2.13 1.88 0.74
N ARG A 65 1.73 0.97 -0.16
CA ARG A 65 1.19 -0.32 0.25
C ARG A 65 2.31 -1.18 0.85
N ASP A 66 2.11 -1.71 2.04
CA ASP A 66 2.97 -2.71 2.66
C ASP A 66 2.53 -4.11 2.24
N HIS A 67 3.44 -4.92 1.71
CA HIS A 67 3.19 -6.30 1.29
C HIS A 67 1.89 -6.48 0.49
N GLY A 68 1.79 -5.83 -0.68
CA GLY A 68 0.66 -6.00 -1.59
C GLY A 68 0.72 -7.34 -2.34
N GLY A 69 -0.43 -7.96 -2.54
CA GLY A 69 -0.51 -9.19 -3.33
C GLY A 69 -1.52 -10.20 -2.81
N GLU A 70 -1.47 -11.37 -3.43
CA GLU A 70 -2.31 -12.50 -3.12
C GLU A 70 -2.12 -12.94 -1.66
N ARG A 71 -3.22 -13.21 -0.96
CA ARG A 71 -3.26 -13.73 0.42
C ARG A 71 -2.61 -12.83 1.48
N GLN A 72 -2.44 -11.55 1.19
CA GLN A 72 -1.86 -10.58 2.13
C GLN A 72 -2.92 -9.88 3.01
N GLY A 73 -4.20 -10.01 2.67
CA GLY A 73 -5.31 -9.39 3.39
C GLY A 73 -5.85 -10.23 4.56
N GLN A 74 -7.00 -9.79 5.08
CA GLN A 74 -7.78 -10.53 6.08
C GLN A 74 -8.55 -11.70 5.46
N VAL A 75 -8.92 -11.60 4.20
CA VAL A 75 -9.61 -12.62 3.42
C VAL A 75 -8.64 -13.20 2.41
N GLU A 76 -8.77 -14.49 2.11
CA GLU A 76 -8.02 -15.09 1.02
C GLU A 76 -8.59 -14.60 -0.32
N ASP A 77 -7.77 -13.92 -1.10
CA ASP A 77 -8.07 -13.43 -2.44
C ASP A 77 -6.80 -13.39 -3.30
N ASP A 78 -6.95 -13.06 -4.58
CA ASP A 78 -5.83 -12.94 -5.51
C ASP A 78 -5.09 -11.58 -5.42
N GLY A 79 -5.57 -10.65 -4.60
CA GLY A 79 -4.98 -9.33 -4.39
C GLY A 79 -5.24 -8.30 -5.51
N MET A 80 -5.90 -8.68 -6.59
CA MET A 80 -6.04 -7.80 -7.77
C MET A 80 -6.96 -6.60 -7.51
N GLU A 81 -8.05 -6.78 -6.75
CA GLU A 81 -8.94 -5.67 -6.36
C GLU A 81 -8.23 -4.70 -5.41
N SER A 82 -7.40 -5.22 -4.49
CA SER A 82 -6.56 -4.39 -3.63
C SER A 82 -5.60 -3.53 -4.45
N PHE A 83 -4.87 -4.12 -5.40
CA PHE A 83 -3.98 -3.38 -6.31
C PHE A 83 -4.71 -2.35 -7.16
N TYR A 84 -5.91 -2.65 -7.62
CA TYR A 84 -6.71 -1.71 -8.38
C TYR A 84 -7.02 -0.44 -7.56
N ASN A 85 -7.40 -0.61 -6.31
CA ASN A 85 -7.66 0.51 -5.39
C ASN A 85 -6.38 1.24 -4.99
N ASP A 86 -5.30 0.52 -4.69
CA ASP A 86 -4.01 1.12 -4.36
C ASP A 86 -3.48 1.97 -5.53
N ALA A 87 -3.59 1.49 -6.76
CA ALA A 87 -3.17 2.21 -7.95
C ALA A 87 -3.91 3.55 -8.15
N GLN A 88 -5.13 3.68 -7.64
CA GLN A 88 -5.90 4.90 -7.74
C GLN A 88 -5.63 5.90 -6.61
N HIS A 89 -5.20 5.42 -5.46
CA HIS A 89 -5.19 6.22 -4.23
C HIS A 89 -3.82 6.38 -3.59
N PHE A 90 -2.93 5.39 -3.70
CA PHE A 90 -1.60 5.41 -3.09
C PHE A 90 -0.54 5.97 -4.04
N ASP A 91 0.62 6.28 -3.49
CA ASP A 91 1.77 6.81 -4.24
C ASP A 91 2.75 5.71 -4.64
N LEU A 92 2.88 4.68 -3.80
CA LEU A 92 3.78 3.53 -4.00
C LEU A 92 3.06 2.23 -3.67
N ILE A 93 3.51 1.15 -4.31
CA ILE A 93 3.05 -0.21 -4.00
C ILE A 93 4.26 -1.12 -3.84
N HIS A 94 4.39 -1.70 -2.64
CA HIS A 94 5.31 -2.82 -2.41
C HIS A 94 4.62 -4.11 -2.86
N ILE A 95 5.22 -4.77 -3.84
CA ILE A 95 4.73 -6.04 -4.38
C ILE A 95 5.45 -7.18 -3.68
N ASP A 96 4.67 -8.07 -3.06
CA ASP A 96 5.17 -9.25 -2.37
C ASP A 96 4.52 -10.53 -2.92
N PRO A 97 5.24 -11.30 -3.77
CA PRO A 97 4.75 -12.55 -4.33
C PRO A 97 4.94 -13.76 -3.39
N PHE A 98 5.66 -13.61 -2.27
CA PHE A 98 6.22 -14.73 -1.53
C PHE A 98 5.23 -15.57 -0.71
N ARG A 99 3.99 -15.08 -0.55
CA ARG A 99 2.91 -15.90 0.02
C ARG A 99 2.50 -17.06 -0.87
N VAL A 100 2.73 -16.96 -2.18
CA VAL A 100 2.27 -17.93 -3.19
C VAL A 100 3.38 -18.43 -4.09
N ALA A 101 4.48 -17.69 -4.20
CA ALA A 101 5.64 -18.14 -4.98
C ALA A 101 6.34 -19.31 -4.31
N THR A 102 6.75 -20.27 -5.13
CA THR A 102 7.46 -21.48 -4.66
C THR A 102 8.98 -21.40 -4.86
N ASP A 103 9.42 -20.51 -5.72
CA ASP A 103 10.82 -20.27 -6.04
C ASP A 103 11.00 -18.87 -6.65
N ILE A 104 12.23 -18.49 -6.92
CA ILE A 104 12.56 -17.15 -7.47
C ILE A 104 11.99 -16.93 -8.88
N ILE A 105 11.86 -17.98 -9.68
CA ILE A 105 11.34 -17.89 -11.05
C ILE A 105 9.84 -17.61 -11.00
N SER A 106 9.09 -18.34 -10.16
CA SER A 106 7.68 -18.10 -9.95
C SER A 106 7.44 -16.74 -9.31
N ALA A 107 8.27 -16.31 -8.36
CA ALA A 107 8.18 -14.98 -7.75
C ALA A 107 8.34 -13.87 -8.80
N ALA A 108 9.31 -13.99 -9.69
CA ALA A 108 9.51 -13.03 -10.78
C ALA A 108 8.32 -12.98 -11.74
N ALA A 109 7.76 -14.14 -12.13
CA ALA A 109 6.61 -14.22 -13.01
C ALA A 109 5.34 -13.62 -12.39
N ILE A 110 5.09 -13.89 -11.10
CA ILE A 110 3.98 -13.34 -10.35
C ILE A 110 4.14 -11.81 -10.24
N THR A 111 5.32 -11.33 -9.89
CA THR A 111 5.62 -9.89 -9.80
C THR A 111 5.37 -9.18 -11.13
N ASP A 112 5.84 -9.75 -12.25
CA ASP A 112 5.60 -9.20 -13.59
C ASP A 112 4.08 -9.09 -13.89
N THR A 113 3.31 -10.12 -13.56
CA THR A 113 1.86 -10.12 -13.72
C THR A 113 1.19 -9.02 -12.89
N MET A 114 1.59 -8.87 -11.64
CA MET A 114 1.09 -7.83 -10.74
C MET A 114 1.42 -6.43 -11.26
N ILE A 115 2.66 -6.18 -11.68
CA ILE A 115 3.08 -4.91 -12.27
C ILE A 115 2.24 -4.58 -13.50
N LYS A 116 2.05 -5.52 -14.42
CA LYS A 116 1.23 -5.32 -15.62
C LYS A 116 -0.21 -4.97 -15.28
N HIS A 117 -0.79 -5.62 -14.28
CA HIS A 117 -2.13 -5.31 -13.79
C HIS A 117 -2.22 -3.88 -13.26
N ILE A 118 -1.31 -3.49 -12.37
CA ILE A 118 -1.25 -2.15 -11.78
C ILE A 118 -1.01 -1.10 -12.88
N TRP A 119 -0.04 -1.34 -13.77
CA TRP A 119 0.30 -0.46 -14.88
C TRP A 119 -0.90 -0.18 -15.80
N SER A 120 -1.75 -1.18 -16.03
CA SER A 120 -2.97 -1.02 -16.82
C SER A 120 -3.97 -0.04 -16.19
N LYS A 121 -3.84 0.25 -14.89
CA LYS A 121 -4.71 1.14 -14.13
C LYS A 121 -4.09 2.51 -13.90
N ASN A 122 -2.80 2.54 -13.57
CA ASN A 122 -2.07 3.79 -13.33
C ASN A 122 -0.59 3.61 -13.69
N GLN A 123 -0.14 4.35 -14.70
CA GLN A 123 1.26 4.31 -15.17
C GLN A 123 2.20 5.18 -14.33
N ASN A 124 1.66 5.99 -13.42
CA ASN A 124 2.46 6.92 -12.60
C ASN A 124 2.75 6.38 -11.18
N ILE A 125 2.24 5.18 -10.85
CA ILE A 125 2.50 4.56 -9.55
C ILE A 125 3.98 4.15 -9.45
N MET A 126 4.54 4.31 -8.28
CA MET A 126 5.89 3.83 -7.98
C MET A 126 5.84 2.43 -7.39
N TYR A 127 6.90 1.66 -7.64
CA TYR A 127 6.97 0.27 -7.18
C TYR A 127 8.15 0.06 -6.23
N GLU A 128 7.91 -0.73 -5.22
CA GLU A 128 8.92 -1.44 -4.45
C GLU A 128 8.72 -2.93 -4.70
N VAL A 129 9.77 -3.62 -5.11
CA VAL A 129 9.75 -5.08 -5.24
C VAL A 129 10.58 -5.63 -4.10
N GLY A 130 9.91 -6.23 -3.14
CA GLY A 130 10.53 -6.72 -1.94
C GLY A 130 10.84 -8.20 -1.98
N THR A 131 11.86 -8.55 -1.24
CA THR A 131 12.12 -9.92 -0.78
C THR A 131 12.06 -9.92 0.75
N GLU A 132 11.51 -10.96 1.34
CA GLU A 132 11.70 -11.19 2.76
C GLU A 132 13.13 -11.68 3.05
#